data_cba6866ce8fc1081ef75f13ee08d8499
#
_entry.id   cba6866ce8fc1081ef75f13ee08d8499
#
_cell.length_a   1.000
_cell.length_b   1.000
_cell.length_c   1.000
_cell.angle_alpha   90.00
_cell.angle_beta   90.00
_cell.angle_gamma   90.00
#
_symmetry.space_group_name_H-M   'P 1'
#
loop_
_entity.id
_entity.type
_entity.pdbx_description
1 polymer ?
#
loop_
_entity_poly.entity_id
_entity_poly.type
_entity_poly.pdbx_seq_one_letter_code
_entity_poly.pdbx_strand_id
1 'polypeptide(L)'
;TGTTPVRSENGLLTTVCYQIGDEPAVYALEGSIAVAGSLVQWLRDNLGIIADSKDIEALASSVEDNGGAYFVPAFSGLFAPHWRPDARGALVGLTRYVNKAHIARAVEESTAYQTREVLEAMNADSGQALTELKVDGGMTRDELLMQFQADQLGVPVVRPTVLETTALGAAYAAGIAVG
;
A
#
# COMPACT_ATOMS: atom_id res chain seq x y z
N THR A 1 -7.27 10.43 11.98
CA THR A 1 -7.73 9.90 13.27
C THR A 1 -8.30 11.02 14.14
N GLY A 2 -9.27 10.70 14.99
CA GLY A 2 -9.90 11.65 15.92
C GLY A 2 -10.93 10.97 16.82
N THR A 3 -11.44 11.70 17.80
CA THR A 3 -12.47 11.21 18.76
C THR A 3 -13.90 11.23 18.19
N THR A 4 -14.09 11.83 17.04
CA THR A 4 -15.38 11.83 16.32
C THR A 4 -15.25 10.97 15.07
N PRO A 5 -16.13 9.96 14.87
CA PRO A 5 -16.10 9.15 13.66
C PRO A 5 -16.50 9.99 12.44
N VAL A 6 -15.70 9.93 11.39
CA VAL A 6 -15.99 10.55 10.10
C VAL A 6 -16.66 9.49 9.21
N ARG A 7 -17.88 9.77 8.76
CA ARG A 7 -18.54 8.92 7.77
C ARG A 7 -17.92 9.17 6.39
N SER A 8 -17.41 8.11 5.78
CA SER A 8 -16.86 8.21 4.44
C SER A 8 -17.96 8.36 3.38
N GLU A 9 -17.76 9.28 2.44
CA GLU A 9 -18.56 9.44 1.23
C GLU A 9 -17.77 9.01 -0.03
N ASN A 10 -16.46 8.70 0.15
CA ASN A 10 -15.55 8.32 -0.91
C ASN A 10 -15.11 6.85 -0.85
N GLY A 11 -15.96 5.97 -0.31
CA GLY A 11 -15.75 4.51 -0.37
C GLY A 11 -14.75 3.96 0.64
N LEU A 12 -14.43 4.69 1.70
CA LEU A 12 -13.58 4.21 2.80
C LEU A 12 -14.42 3.60 3.92
N LEU A 13 -13.77 2.89 4.82
CA LEU A 13 -14.34 2.42 6.07
C LEU A 13 -14.06 3.41 7.19
N THR A 14 -15.00 3.54 8.13
CA THR A 14 -14.75 4.18 9.41
C THR A 14 -14.63 3.10 10.48
N THR A 15 -13.52 3.08 11.18
CA THR A 15 -13.19 2.04 12.15
C THR A 15 -12.72 2.64 13.47
N VAL A 16 -12.78 1.84 14.54
CA VAL A 16 -12.10 2.16 15.80
C VAL A 16 -10.61 1.92 15.58
N CYS A 17 -9.82 2.98 15.75
CA CYS A 17 -8.36 2.89 15.63
C CYS A 17 -7.77 2.24 16.89
N TYR A 18 -8.13 2.80 18.05
CA TYR A 18 -7.76 2.24 19.36
C TYR A 18 -8.63 2.83 20.48
N GLN A 19 -8.63 2.12 21.61
CA GLN A 19 -9.16 2.60 22.89
C GLN A 19 -8.26 2.04 24.00
N ILE A 20 -7.81 2.89 24.91
CA ILE A 20 -6.96 2.49 26.03
C ILE A 20 -7.72 2.73 27.35
N GLY A 21 -7.96 1.68 28.10
CA GLY A 21 -8.74 1.75 29.33
C GLY A 21 -10.12 2.37 29.12
N ASP A 22 -10.50 3.32 29.95
CA ASP A 22 -11.78 4.02 29.91
C ASP A 22 -11.74 5.33 29.10
N GLU A 23 -10.64 5.61 28.40
CA GLU A 23 -10.53 6.79 27.54
C GLU A 23 -11.47 6.68 26.33
N PRO A 24 -11.92 7.82 25.78
CA PRO A 24 -12.75 7.81 24.58
C PRO A 24 -12.04 7.09 23.41
N ALA A 25 -12.81 6.31 22.65
CA ALA A 25 -12.28 5.65 21.46
C ALA A 25 -11.77 6.68 20.45
N VAL A 26 -10.64 6.36 19.82
CA VAL A 26 -10.11 7.09 18.66
C VAL A 26 -10.50 6.35 17.39
N TYR A 27 -11.06 7.07 16.43
CA TYR A 27 -11.53 6.54 15.16
C TYR A 27 -10.56 6.86 14.03
N ALA A 28 -10.59 6.06 12.97
CA ALA A 28 -9.82 6.28 11.76
C ALA A 28 -10.69 6.02 10.52
N LEU A 29 -10.34 6.69 9.42
CA LEU A 29 -10.69 6.23 8.08
C LEU A 29 -9.72 5.11 7.69
N GLU A 30 -10.23 4.09 7.06
CA GLU A 30 -9.48 2.92 6.60
C GLU A 30 -9.80 2.61 5.14
N GLY A 31 -8.78 2.36 4.35
CA GLY A 31 -8.89 1.86 2.99
C GLY A 31 -7.90 0.74 2.74
N SER A 32 -8.40 -0.38 2.25
CA SER A 32 -7.56 -1.53 1.88
C SER A 32 -7.28 -1.50 0.38
N ILE A 33 -6.04 -1.78 0.00
CA ILE A 33 -5.67 -2.00 -1.40
C ILE A 33 -5.70 -3.49 -1.75
N ALA A 34 -6.03 -3.82 -2.97
CA ALA A 34 -6.08 -5.19 -3.47
C ALA A 34 -4.75 -5.53 -4.11
N VAL A 35 -4.01 -6.13 -3.40
CA VAL A 35 -2.78 -6.84 -3.07
C VAL A 35 -1.51 -6.01 -3.33
N ALA A 36 -0.61 -6.07 -2.39
CA ALA A 36 0.71 -5.43 -2.43
C ALA A 36 1.82 -6.50 -2.29
N GLY A 37 2.27 -6.82 -1.08
CA GLY A 37 3.34 -7.81 -0.87
C GLY A 37 3.04 -9.19 -1.44
N SER A 38 1.80 -9.63 -1.43
CA SER A 38 1.38 -10.90 -2.06
C SER A 38 1.47 -10.87 -3.59
N LEU A 39 1.44 -9.70 -4.22
CA LEU A 39 1.69 -9.56 -5.64
C LEU A 39 3.15 -9.84 -6.00
N VAL A 40 4.09 -9.38 -5.17
CA VAL A 40 5.52 -9.71 -5.31
C VAL A 40 5.75 -11.21 -5.14
N GLN A 41 5.09 -11.84 -4.16
CA GLN A 41 5.13 -13.29 -3.99
C GLN A 41 4.57 -14.02 -5.21
N TRP A 42 3.50 -13.52 -5.81
CA TRP A 42 2.92 -14.09 -7.03
C TRP A 42 3.89 -14.03 -8.23
N LEU A 43 4.67 -12.95 -8.39
CA LEU A 43 5.73 -12.86 -9.41
C LEU A 43 6.79 -13.94 -9.20
N ARG A 44 7.13 -14.26 -7.93
CA ARG A 44 8.08 -15.30 -7.57
C ARG A 44 7.50 -16.69 -7.80
N ASP A 45 6.35 -16.98 -7.18
CA ASP A 45 5.82 -18.34 -7.02
C ASP A 45 5.06 -18.84 -8.25
N ASN A 46 4.36 -17.96 -8.96
CA ASN A 46 3.53 -18.32 -10.09
C ASN A 46 4.18 -18.02 -11.44
N LEU A 47 4.93 -16.93 -11.55
CA LEU A 47 5.56 -16.55 -12.82
C LEU A 47 7.05 -16.85 -12.89
N GLY A 48 7.72 -17.06 -11.74
CA GLY A 48 9.17 -17.31 -11.72
C GLY A 48 10.01 -16.13 -12.26
N ILE A 49 9.48 -14.91 -12.18
CA ILE A 49 10.17 -13.70 -12.67
C ILE A 49 11.35 -13.34 -11.78
N ILE A 50 11.21 -13.57 -10.47
CA ILE A 50 12.22 -13.37 -9.44
C ILE A 50 12.38 -14.66 -8.62
N ALA A 51 13.56 -14.88 -8.02
CA ALA A 51 13.82 -16.03 -7.17
C ALA A 51 13.47 -15.77 -5.70
N ASP A 52 13.66 -14.54 -5.23
CA ASP A 52 13.32 -14.09 -3.88
C ASP A 52 12.56 -12.75 -4.00
N SER A 53 11.64 -12.48 -3.08
CA SER A 53 10.87 -11.23 -3.07
C SER A 53 11.76 -9.98 -2.96
N LYS A 54 12.91 -10.08 -2.30
CA LYS A 54 13.90 -8.99 -2.20
C LYS A 54 14.57 -8.64 -3.54
N ASP A 55 14.48 -9.51 -4.55
CA ASP A 55 15.13 -9.29 -5.85
C ASP A 55 14.32 -8.36 -6.76
N ILE A 56 13.08 -8.02 -6.37
CA ILE A 56 12.18 -7.23 -7.21
C ILE A 56 12.72 -5.84 -7.47
N GLU A 57 13.20 -5.13 -6.46
CA GLU A 57 13.77 -3.80 -6.57
C GLU A 57 14.94 -3.76 -7.56
N ALA A 58 15.87 -4.70 -7.43
CA ALA A 58 17.03 -4.79 -8.35
C ALA A 58 16.58 -5.05 -9.79
N LEU A 59 15.58 -5.89 -10.00
CA LEU A 59 15.03 -6.16 -11.32
C LEU A 59 14.29 -4.95 -11.89
N ALA A 60 13.42 -4.31 -11.10
CA ALA A 60 12.63 -3.14 -11.50
C ALA A 60 13.53 -1.92 -11.80
N SER A 61 14.60 -1.72 -10.99
CA SER A 61 15.59 -0.67 -11.18
C SER A 61 16.50 -0.86 -12.37
N SER A 62 16.51 -2.04 -13.00
CA SER A 62 17.31 -2.30 -14.21
C SER A 62 16.75 -1.66 -15.48
N VAL A 63 15.59 -1.04 -15.41
CA VAL A 63 14.93 -0.26 -16.47
C VAL A 63 14.58 1.14 -15.98
N GLU A 64 14.53 2.10 -16.89
CA GLU A 64 14.26 3.50 -16.56
C GLU A 64 12.81 3.73 -16.13
N ASP A 65 11.87 3.02 -16.77
CA ASP A 65 10.43 3.14 -16.55
C ASP A 65 9.72 1.78 -16.72
N ASN A 66 8.40 1.79 -16.71
CA ASN A 66 7.59 0.58 -16.91
C ASN A 66 7.40 0.17 -18.38
N GLY A 67 8.05 0.85 -19.33
CA GLY A 67 7.94 0.59 -20.77
C GLY A 67 6.53 0.81 -21.35
N GLY A 68 5.67 1.55 -20.66
CA GLY A 68 4.26 1.75 -20.98
C GLY A 68 3.36 0.60 -20.52
N ALA A 69 3.89 -0.39 -19.76
CA ALA A 69 3.11 -1.46 -19.17
C ALA A 69 2.56 -1.05 -17.80
N TYR A 70 1.30 -1.37 -17.53
CA TYR A 70 0.65 -1.13 -16.25
C TYR A 70 0.01 -2.40 -15.73
N PHE A 71 0.09 -2.59 -14.42
CA PHE A 71 -0.49 -3.75 -13.74
C PHE A 71 -1.67 -3.32 -12.84
N VAL A 72 -2.80 -3.99 -13.01
CA VAL A 72 -3.97 -3.86 -12.11
C VAL A 72 -4.05 -5.11 -11.26
N PRO A 73 -3.75 -5.06 -9.95
CA PRO A 73 -3.58 -6.27 -9.13
C PRO A 73 -4.88 -6.76 -8.51
N ALA A 74 -6.01 -6.61 -9.18
CA ALA A 74 -7.35 -6.98 -8.70
C ALA A 74 -7.59 -8.49 -8.67
N PHE A 75 -6.72 -9.29 -8.03
CA PHE A 75 -6.82 -10.76 -8.02
C PHE A 75 -8.11 -11.26 -7.35
N SER A 76 -8.57 -10.56 -6.32
CA SER A 76 -9.82 -10.84 -5.60
C SER A 76 -10.82 -9.69 -5.70
N GLY A 77 -10.75 -8.93 -6.78
CA GLY A 77 -11.52 -7.70 -6.97
C GLY A 77 -10.73 -6.44 -6.61
N LEU A 78 -11.34 -5.28 -6.81
CA LEU A 78 -10.86 -4.00 -6.32
C LEU A 78 -11.55 -3.70 -4.98
N PHE A 79 -10.77 -3.25 -4.00
CA PHE A 79 -11.25 -2.86 -2.67
C PHE A 79 -11.53 -1.35 -2.63
N ALA A 80 -11.23 -0.70 -1.51
CA ALA A 80 -11.43 0.73 -1.37
C ALA A 80 -10.60 1.50 -2.45
N PRO A 81 -11.16 2.56 -3.02
CA PRO A 81 -12.49 3.10 -2.85
C PRO A 81 -13.55 2.48 -3.79
N HIS A 82 -13.19 1.53 -4.64
CA HIS A 82 -13.98 1.08 -5.80
C HIS A 82 -15.05 0.02 -5.47
N TRP A 83 -14.75 -0.89 -4.55
CA TRP A 83 -15.62 -2.00 -4.12
C TRP A 83 -16.19 -2.83 -5.29
N ARG A 84 -15.28 -3.24 -6.21
CA ARG A 84 -15.63 -4.04 -7.39
C ARG A 84 -15.17 -5.49 -7.23
N PRO A 85 -15.99 -6.37 -6.63
CA PRO A 85 -15.62 -7.77 -6.38
C PRO A 85 -15.52 -8.60 -7.66
N ASP A 86 -16.11 -8.12 -8.75
CA ASP A 86 -16.09 -8.72 -10.09
C ASP A 86 -14.82 -8.37 -10.89
N ALA A 87 -14.05 -7.36 -10.50
CA ALA A 87 -12.80 -7.01 -11.17
C ALA A 87 -11.77 -8.14 -11.02
N ARG A 88 -10.87 -8.23 -12.01
CA ARG A 88 -9.74 -9.17 -11.98
C ARG A 88 -8.47 -8.45 -12.40
N GLY A 89 -7.33 -9.05 -12.04
CA GLY A 89 -6.01 -8.54 -12.41
C GLY A 89 -5.85 -8.41 -13.91
N ALA A 90 -5.15 -7.37 -14.33
CA ALA A 90 -4.83 -7.13 -15.72
C ALA A 90 -3.42 -6.58 -15.89
N LEU A 91 -2.76 -6.96 -16.96
CA LEU A 91 -1.51 -6.35 -17.43
C LEU A 91 -1.80 -5.75 -18.81
N VAL A 92 -1.65 -4.45 -18.95
CA VAL A 92 -1.95 -3.70 -20.17
C VAL A 92 -0.71 -2.98 -20.67
N GLY A 93 -0.75 -2.51 -21.94
CA GLY A 93 0.36 -1.76 -22.53
C GLY A 93 1.52 -2.64 -23.02
N LEU A 94 1.33 -3.95 -23.18
CA LEU A 94 2.38 -4.87 -23.64
C LEU A 94 2.75 -4.59 -25.09
N THR A 95 4.04 -4.39 -25.31
CA THR A 95 4.67 -4.30 -26.61
C THR A 95 5.86 -5.28 -26.68
N ARG A 96 6.48 -5.44 -27.82
CA ARG A 96 7.70 -6.26 -27.97
C ARG A 96 8.89 -5.72 -27.15
N TYR A 97 8.85 -4.46 -26.75
CA TYR A 97 9.87 -3.82 -25.91
C TYR A 97 9.78 -4.26 -24.45
N VAL A 98 8.56 -4.49 -23.95
CA VAL A 98 8.32 -4.86 -22.56
C VAL A 98 8.91 -6.23 -22.24
N ASN A 99 9.73 -6.27 -21.19
CA ASN A 99 10.34 -7.48 -20.68
C ASN A 99 10.02 -7.67 -19.18
N LYS A 100 10.59 -8.71 -18.55
CA LYS A 100 10.31 -9.03 -17.14
C LYS A 100 10.63 -7.89 -16.16
N ALA A 101 11.62 -7.05 -16.46
CA ALA A 101 11.98 -5.92 -15.61
C ALA A 101 10.91 -4.82 -15.65
N HIS A 102 10.37 -4.53 -16.82
CA HIS A 102 9.24 -3.60 -16.96
C HIS A 102 7.98 -4.11 -16.25
N ILE A 103 7.75 -5.44 -16.27
CA ILE A 103 6.63 -6.06 -15.53
C ILE A 103 6.85 -5.91 -14.02
N ALA A 104 8.06 -6.17 -13.51
CA ALA A 104 8.40 -5.97 -12.10
C ALA A 104 8.21 -4.50 -11.69
N ARG A 105 8.65 -3.55 -12.54
CA ARG A 105 8.45 -2.12 -12.32
C ARG A 105 6.98 -1.75 -12.28
N ALA A 106 6.16 -2.23 -13.22
CA ALA A 106 4.73 -1.99 -13.25
C ALA A 106 4.02 -2.56 -12.01
N VAL A 107 4.49 -3.69 -11.47
CA VAL A 107 3.97 -4.29 -10.23
C VAL A 107 4.25 -3.40 -9.02
N GLU A 108 5.46 -2.89 -8.85
CA GLU A 108 5.77 -1.95 -7.77
C GLU A 108 4.95 -0.66 -7.89
N GLU A 109 4.95 -0.06 -9.06
CA GLU A 109 4.19 1.16 -9.33
C GLU A 109 2.68 0.99 -9.05
N SER A 110 2.11 -0.18 -9.30
CA SER A 110 0.70 -0.47 -9.03
C SER A 110 0.33 -0.33 -7.56
N THR A 111 1.25 -0.66 -6.64
CA THR A 111 1.06 -0.46 -5.20
C THR A 111 0.97 1.03 -4.85
N ALA A 112 1.84 1.84 -5.44
CA ALA A 112 1.85 3.28 -5.23
C ALA A 112 0.60 3.96 -5.79
N TYR A 113 0.13 3.55 -6.96
CA TYR A 113 -1.11 4.08 -7.53
C TYR A 113 -2.33 3.79 -6.65
N GLN A 114 -2.49 2.54 -6.18
CA GLN A 114 -3.60 2.20 -5.28
C GLN A 114 -3.52 2.95 -3.94
N THR A 115 -2.32 3.10 -3.38
CA THR A 115 -2.12 3.89 -2.15
C THR A 115 -2.55 5.35 -2.37
N ARG A 116 -2.21 5.93 -3.52
CA ARG A 116 -2.62 7.28 -3.88
C ARG A 116 -4.15 7.42 -3.94
N GLU A 117 -4.84 6.49 -4.61
CA GLU A 117 -6.31 6.51 -4.69
C GLU A 117 -6.98 6.49 -3.31
N VAL A 118 -6.51 5.63 -2.40
CA VAL A 118 -7.00 5.56 -1.02
C VAL A 118 -6.74 6.86 -0.26
N LEU A 119 -5.55 7.44 -0.39
CA LEU A 119 -5.19 8.67 0.29
C LEU A 119 -5.91 9.90 -0.26
N GLU A 120 -6.17 9.96 -1.56
CA GLU A 120 -7.03 10.98 -2.17
C GLU A 120 -8.45 10.93 -1.59
N ALA A 121 -9.02 9.73 -1.45
CA ALA A 121 -10.32 9.53 -0.79
C ALA A 121 -10.27 9.94 0.71
N MET A 122 -9.20 9.61 1.44
CA MET A 122 -9.02 10.04 2.84
C MET A 122 -8.93 11.55 2.99
N ASN A 123 -8.20 12.22 2.11
CA ASN A 123 -8.10 13.69 2.10
C ASN A 123 -9.46 14.33 1.83
N ALA A 124 -10.23 13.79 0.88
CA ALA A 124 -11.56 14.28 0.54
C ALA A 124 -12.55 14.12 1.71
N ASP A 125 -12.56 12.96 2.37
CA ASP A 125 -13.49 12.68 3.49
C ASP A 125 -13.12 13.44 4.76
N SER A 126 -11.83 13.56 5.05
CA SER A 126 -11.35 14.22 6.28
C SER A 126 -11.27 15.73 6.18
N GLY A 127 -11.21 16.29 4.96
CA GLY A 127 -10.92 17.69 4.73
C GLY A 127 -9.48 18.09 5.14
N GLN A 128 -8.61 17.12 5.38
CA GLN A 128 -7.22 17.33 5.80
C GLN A 128 -6.28 16.82 4.72
N ALA A 129 -5.38 17.69 4.25
CA ALA A 129 -4.33 17.27 3.33
C ALA A 129 -3.28 16.42 4.05
N LEU A 130 -2.85 15.34 3.40
CA LEU A 130 -1.71 14.55 3.86
C LEU A 130 -0.45 15.43 3.82
N THR A 131 0.34 15.41 4.90
CA THR A 131 1.62 16.13 5.00
C THR A 131 2.83 15.19 4.98
N GLU A 132 2.63 13.95 5.37
CA GLU A 132 3.63 12.87 5.32
C GLU A 132 2.91 11.52 5.27
N LEU A 133 3.50 10.53 4.61
CA LEU A 133 3.04 9.14 4.64
C LEU A 133 3.97 8.32 5.53
N LYS A 134 3.46 7.81 6.65
CA LYS A 134 4.18 6.84 7.49
C LYS A 134 3.92 5.44 6.96
N VAL A 135 4.99 4.68 6.77
CA VAL A 135 4.94 3.33 6.21
C VAL A 135 5.65 2.32 7.09
N ASP A 136 5.21 1.07 7.06
CA ASP A 136 5.85 -0.05 7.75
C ASP A 136 5.71 -1.36 6.97
N GLY A 137 6.35 -2.42 7.49
CA GLY A 137 6.34 -3.74 6.87
C GLY A 137 7.45 -3.97 5.84
N GLY A 138 7.52 -5.19 5.33
CA GLY A 138 8.66 -5.67 4.52
C GLY A 138 8.90 -4.92 3.21
N MET A 139 7.84 -4.49 2.53
CA MET A 139 7.96 -3.75 1.27
C MET A 139 8.57 -2.36 1.42
N THR A 140 8.59 -1.80 2.62
CA THR A 140 9.16 -0.48 2.86
C THR A 140 10.68 -0.43 2.80
N ARG A 141 11.34 -1.59 2.64
CA ARG A 141 12.78 -1.70 2.39
C ARG A 141 13.16 -1.33 0.96
N ASP A 142 12.20 -1.38 0.06
CA ASP A 142 12.35 -1.07 -1.36
C ASP A 142 12.40 0.45 -1.55
N GLU A 143 13.58 0.96 -1.93
CA GLU A 143 13.81 2.40 -2.12
C GLU A 143 13.12 2.91 -3.38
N LEU A 144 13.06 2.07 -4.44
CA LEU A 144 12.41 2.43 -5.68
C LEU A 144 10.91 2.66 -5.46
N LEU A 145 10.25 1.73 -4.76
CA LEU A 145 8.84 1.85 -4.41
C LEU A 145 8.60 3.06 -3.48
N MET A 146 9.45 3.26 -2.47
CA MET A 146 9.28 4.37 -1.53
C MET A 146 9.47 5.73 -2.20
N GLN A 147 10.44 5.87 -3.09
CA GLN A 147 10.63 7.11 -3.85
C GLN A 147 9.44 7.34 -4.80
N PHE A 148 9.02 6.31 -5.54
CA PHE A 148 7.88 6.42 -6.43
C PHE A 148 6.60 6.77 -5.68
N GLN A 149 6.41 6.21 -4.48
CA GLN A 149 5.29 6.54 -3.60
C GLN A 149 5.31 8.03 -3.18
N ALA A 150 6.49 8.56 -2.80
CA ALA A 150 6.64 9.96 -2.46
C ALA A 150 6.34 10.88 -3.67
N ASP A 151 6.82 10.50 -4.85
CA ASP A 151 6.60 11.24 -6.10
C ASP A 151 5.10 11.26 -6.47
N GLN A 152 4.40 10.14 -6.32
CA GLN A 152 2.97 10.04 -6.60
C GLN A 152 2.10 10.87 -5.65
N LEU A 153 2.51 11.02 -4.41
CA LEU A 153 1.76 11.74 -3.37
C LEU A 153 2.18 13.20 -3.21
N GLY A 154 3.39 13.55 -3.65
CA GLY A 154 3.97 14.87 -3.44
C GLY A 154 4.28 15.20 -1.97
N VAL A 155 4.42 14.16 -1.13
CA VAL A 155 4.74 14.30 0.31
C VAL A 155 5.84 13.32 0.71
N PRO A 156 6.59 13.59 1.79
CA PRO A 156 7.58 12.68 2.30
C PRO A 156 7.00 11.33 2.71
N VAL A 157 7.71 10.23 2.40
CA VAL A 157 7.46 8.89 2.94
C VAL A 157 8.42 8.64 4.08
N VAL A 158 7.88 8.35 5.27
CA VAL A 158 8.63 8.22 6.51
C VAL A 158 8.59 6.77 7.00
N ARG A 159 9.76 6.15 7.11
CA ARG A 159 9.94 4.79 7.63
C ARG A 159 10.36 4.82 9.10
N PRO A 160 9.80 3.95 9.96
CA PRO A 160 10.28 3.81 11.33
C PRO A 160 11.61 3.04 11.37
N THR A 161 12.37 3.20 12.46
CA THR A 161 13.57 2.39 12.69
C THR A 161 13.26 0.91 12.91
N VAL A 162 12.11 0.60 13.50
CA VAL A 162 11.58 -0.76 13.65
C VAL A 162 10.49 -0.95 12.60
N LEU A 163 10.73 -1.81 11.62
CA LEU A 163 9.80 -2.02 10.49
C LEU A 163 8.60 -2.91 10.84
N GLU A 164 8.69 -3.68 11.93
CA GLU A 164 7.62 -4.59 12.39
C GLU A 164 6.73 -3.88 13.42
N THR A 165 6.09 -2.77 13.03
CA THR A 165 5.31 -1.93 13.94
C THR A 165 4.06 -2.62 14.47
N THR A 166 3.46 -3.54 13.70
CA THR A 166 2.33 -4.35 14.15
C THR A 166 2.70 -5.23 15.34
N ALA A 167 3.82 -5.95 15.27
CA ALA A 167 4.32 -6.75 16.38
C ALA A 167 4.71 -5.89 17.59
N LEU A 168 5.31 -4.72 17.33
CA LEU A 168 5.67 -3.77 18.38
C LEU A 168 4.42 -3.21 19.08
N GLY A 169 3.38 -2.88 18.33
CA GLY A 169 2.10 -2.43 18.89
C GLY A 169 1.42 -3.48 19.76
N ALA A 170 1.44 -4.75 19.34
CA ALA A 170 0.94 -5.86 20.17
C ALA A 170 1.75 -6.04 21.45
N ALA A 171 3.09 -5.90 21.39
CA ALA A 171 3.95 -5.96 22.56
C ALA A 171 3.67 -4.82 23.55
N TYR A 172 3.45 -3.59 23.06
CA TYR A 172 3.06 -2.46 23.91
C TYR A 172 1.69 -2.66 24.57
N ALA A 173 0.70 -3.15 23.82
CA ALA A 173 -0.62 -3.46 24.37
C ALA A 173 -0.54 -4.52 25.47
N ALA A 174 0.27 -5.58 25.28
CA ALA A 174 0.52 -6.59 26.30
C ALA A 174 1.23 -6.00 27.52
N GLY A 175 2.23 -5.13 27.34
CA GLY A 175 2.92 -4.42 28.42
C GLY A 175 1.96 -3.58 29.26
N ILE A 176 1.07 -2.81 28.63
CA ILE A 176 0.06 -2.01 29.32
C ILE A 176 -0.89 -2.89 30.16
N ALA A 177 -1.23 -4.08 29.68
CA ALA A 177 -2.16 -4.98 30.35
C ALA A 177 -1.58 -5.64 31.63
N VAL A 178 -0.25 -5.74 31.74
CA VAL A 178 0.42 -6.40 32.88
C VAL A 178 1.16 -5.42 33.81
N GLY A 179 1.21 -4.14 33.48
CA GLY A 179 1.87 -3.07 34.25
C GLY A 179 3.27 -2.83 33.76
#